data_9bac973e7295b07af9cc8fd0858434b0
#
_entry.id   9bac973e7295b07af9cc8fd0858434b0
#
_cell.length_a   1.000
_cell.length_b   1.000
_cell.length_c   1.000
_cell.angle_alpha   90.00
_cell.angle_beta   90.00
_cell.angle_gamma   90.00
#
_symmetry.space_group_name_H-M   'P 1'
#
loop_
_entity.id
_entity.type
_entity.pdbx_description
1 polymer ?
#
loop_
_entity_poly.entity_id
_entity_poly.type
_entity_poly.pdbx_seq_one_letter_code
_entity_poly.pdbx_strand_id
1 'polypeptide(L)'
;MSLFKKKDPTAPEAPADEIKVDGSAAFGEFETVSAAEVDEVMKKYDRESNTRIWTGVPKRVIQFIMALFSLYCIYSTLWSNASLEVRLMIFLGCVTIMGFLYYPMSKHHVRENYIPWFDWIIMIVGAACFFYYAFNFDAIIKVLTSASKMTPTLTVIGIIGILSLVELCRRCVGIPILCVAGALLVYTFWSMLSKGMDLERVLGRVIYTLFYGTGGVIGTPINVCAKFIVVFIVFGAFLERTGIAKFFIDLANKAAGASSGGPAKVAVISSALCGMVSGSSVGNTVTTGSVTIPMMKKTGRIRGRS
;
A
#
# COMPACT_ATOMS: atom_id res chain seq x y z
N MET A 1 19.02 33.37 -14.11
CA MET A 1 18.79 32.97 -15.51
C MET A 1 17.43 32.27 -15.52
N SER A 2 16.49 32.88 -16.21
CA SER A 2 15.04 32.75 -16.08
C SER A 2 14.48 31.35 -16.39
N LEU A 3 13.67 30.81 -15.47
CA LEU A 3 12.78 29.66 -15.69
C LEU A 3 11.32 30.05 -15.35
N PHE A 4 10.86 31.16 -15.93
CA PHE A 4 9.42 31.47 -16.03
C PHE A 4 9.00 31.24 -17.48
N LYS A 5 8.49 30.05 -17.78
CA LYS A 5 7.87 29.77 -19.07
C LYS A 5 6.43 30.28 -19.02
N LYS A 6 6.16 31.22 -19.89
CA LYS A 6 4.91 31.92 -20.13
C LYS A 6 3.76 30.94 -20.38
N LYS A 7 2.64 31.11 -19.68
CA LYS A 7 1.40 30.34 -19.78
C LYS A 7 0.74 30.62 -21.14
N ASP A 8 0.47 29.58 -21.92
CA ASP A 8 -0.33 29.67 -23.16
C ASP A 8 -1.82 29.79 -22.83
N PRO A 9 -2.58 30.70 -23.46
CA PRO A 9 -3.97 30.99 -23.09
C PRO A 9 -5.04 30.09 -23.73
N THR A 10 -4.70 28.91 -24.27
CA THR A 10 -5.66 28.07 -25.03
C THR A 10 -5.72 26.61 -24.58
N ALA A 11 -5.63 26.33 -23.29
CA ALA A 11 -5.95 25.00 -22.77
C ALA A 11 -7.39 24.95 -22.25
N PRO A 12 -8.20 23.93 -22.57
CA PRO A 12 -9.56 23.82 -22.08
C PRO A 12 -9.58 23.53 -20.56
N GLU A 13 -10.34 24.32 -19.84
CA GLU A 13 -10.62 24.17 -18.41
C GLU A 13 -11.29 22.82 -18.15
N ALA A 14 -10.62 21.95 -17.42
CA ALA A 14 -11.25 20.78 -16.79
C ALA A 14 -11.99 21.24 -15.53
N PRO A 15 -13.16 20.67 -15.19
CA PRO A 15 -13.94 21.08 -14.03
C PRO A 15 -13.14 20.78 -12.75
N ALA A 16 -12.77 21.84 -12.04
CA ALA A 16 -12.16 21.76 -10.73
C ALA A 16 -13.22 21.35 -9.71
N ASP A 17 -13.12 20.10 -9.22
CA ASP A 17 -13.73 19.77 -7.93
C ASP A 17 -12.91 20.46 -6.84
N GLU A 18 -13.28 21.70 -6.55
CA GLU A 18 -12.78 22.46 -5.42
C GLU A 18 -13.16 21.76 -4.13
N ILE A 19 -12.18 21.25 -3.41
CA ILE A 19 -12.35 20.94 -1.99
C ILE A 19 -12.49 22.30 -1.27
N LYS A 20 -13.73 22.80 -1.19
CA LYS A 20 -14.07 23.96 -0.37
C LYS A 20 -13.84 23.60 1.09
N VAL A 21 -12.68 23.92 1.61
CA VAL A 21 -12.46 24.01 3.05
C VAL A 21 -13.11 25.33 3.49
N ASP A 22 -14.38 25.27 3.85
CA ASP A 22 -15.13 26.41 4.38
C ASP A 22 -14.60 26.76 5.77
N GLY A 23 -13.72 27.73 5.81
CA GLY A 23 -13.06 28.27 6.98
C GLY A 23 -13.50 29.73 7.21
N SER A 24 -14.81 29.98 7.29
CA SER A 24 -15.32 31.30 7.66
C SER A 24 -15.18 31.54 9.15
N ALA A 25 -14.07 32.07 9.56
CA ALA A 25 -13.88 33.08 10.59
C ALA A 25 -12.39 33.30 10.84
N ALA A 26 -11.92 34.50 10.50
CA ALA A 26 -10.65 35.09 10.92
C ALA A 26 -9.35 34.82 10.13
N PHE A 27 -9.32 34.02 9.07
CA PHE A 27 -8.14 33.93 8.22
C PHE A 27 -8.51 34.14 6.77
N GLY A 28 -8.00 35.25 6.17
CA GLY A 28 -8.22 35.59 4.77
C GLY A 28 -7.87 34.44 3.81
N GLU A 29 -8.41 34.51 2.59
CA GLU A 29 -8.27 33.55 1.51
C GLU A 29 -6.83 32.97 1.44
N PHE A 30 -6.72 31.68 1.75
CA PHE A 30 -5.50 30.93 1.52
C PHE A 30 -5.47 30.57 0.03
N GLU A 31 -4.37 30.83 -0.66
CA GLU A 31 -4.09 30.15 -1.93
C GLU A 31 -4.07 28.65 -1.65
N THR A 32 -5.16 28.00 -1.94
CA THR A 32 -5.27 26.54 -1.86
C THR A 32 -4.42 25.96 -2.97
N VAL A 33 -3.43 25.15 -2.61
CA VAL A 33 -2.67 24.36 -3.57
C VAL A 33 -3.68 23.50 -4.33
N SER A 34 -3.67 23.54 -5.66
CA SER A 34 -4.65 22.79 -6.45
C SER A 34 -4.47 21.29 -6.22
N ALA A 35 -5.56 20.53 -6.21
CA ALA A 35 -5.51 19.07 -6.06
C ALA A 35 -4.60 18.41 -7.11
N ALA A 36 -4.47 19.02 -8.29
CA ALA A 36 -3.58 18.55 -9.36
C ALA A 36 -2.09 18.73 -9.02
N GLU A 37 -1.69 19.84 -8.38
CA GLU A 37 -0.31 20.06 -7.94
C GLU A 37 0.07 19.13 -6.80
N VAL A 38 -0.88 18.84 -5.91
CA VAL A 38 -0.73 17.84 -4.84
C VAL A 38 -0.50 16.46 -5.42
N ASP A 39 -1.29 16.05 -6.39
CA ASP A 39 -1.17 14.76 -7.09
C ASP A 39 0.17 14.65 -7.85
N GLU A 40 0.65 15.72 -8.46
CA GLU A 40 1.94 15.73 -9.17
C GLU A 40 3.12 15.57 -8.20
N VAL A 41 3.08 16.26 -7.06
CA VAL A 41 4.09 16.11 -6.00
C VAL A 41 4.04 14.71 -5.41
N MET A 42 2.87 14.16 -5.13
CA MET A 42 2.71 12.80 -4.64
C MET A 42 3.28 11.77 -5.62
N LYS A 43 2.96 11.87 -6.91
CA LYS A 43 3.52 10.98 -7.95
C LYS A 43 5.03 11.07 -8.08
N LYS A 44 5.63 12.22 -7.81
CA LYS A 44 7.07 12.43 -7.92
C LYS A 44 7.86 11.86 -6.75
N TYR A 45 7.36 11.98 -5.54
CA TYR A 45 8.10 11.65 -4.31
C TYR A 45 7.63 10.37 -3.63
N ASP A 46 6.39 9.95 -3.87
CA ASP A 46 5.83 8.74 -3.28
C ASP A 46 5.88 7.56 -4.26
N ARG A 47 6.60 6.49 -3.87
CA ARG A 47 6.65 5.26 -4.67
C ARG A 47 5.32 4.54 -4.69
N GLU A 48 4.52 4.68 -3.65
CA GLU A 48 3.20 4.06 -3.52
C GLU A 48 2.18 4.69 -4.46
N SER A 49 2.38 5.95 -4.88
CA SER A 49 1.51 6.66 -5.82
C SER A 49 1.72 6.27 -7.29
N ASN A 50 2.74 5.45 -7.61
CA ASN A 50 2.97 4.91 -8.97
C ASN A 50 1.96 3.80 -9.31
N THR A 51 0.70 4.16 -9.31
CA THR A 51 -0.41 3.26 -9.65
C THR A 51 -0.86 3.45 -11.10
N ARG A 52 -1.56 2.45 -11.65
CA ARG A 52 -2.18 2.56 -12.98
C ARG A 52 -3.27 3.63 -12.94
N ILE A 53 -3.37 4.38 -14.05
CA ILE A 53 -4.40 5.42 -14.22
C ILE A 53 -5.66 4.74 -14.76
N TRP A 54 -6.70 4.70 -13.92
CA TRP A 54 -7.99 4.17 -14.29
C TRP A 54 -9.00 5.31 -14.48
N THR A 55 -9.68 5.32 -15.62
CA THR A 55 -10.70 6.34 -15.96
C THR A 55 -12.01 5.67 -16.34
N GLY A 56 -13.14 6.36 -16.17
CA GLY A 56 -14.45 5.90 -16.58
C GLY A 56 -14.97 4.65 -15.85
N VAL A 57 -15.54 3.71 -16.62
CA VAL A 57 -16.17 2.48 -16.09
C VAL A 57 -15.17 1.55 -15.39
N PRO A 58 -13.96 1.27 -15.91
CA PRO A 58 -12.99 0.42 -15.23
C PRO A 58 -12.64 0.92 -13.83
N LYS A 59 -12.53 2.24 -13.63
CA LYS A 59 -12.30 2.85 -12.31
C LYS A 59 -13.37 2.45 -11.31
N ARG A 60 -14.65 2.54 -11.70
CA ARG A 60 -15.77 2.17 -10.81
C ARG A 60 -15.77 0.69 -10.44
N VAL A 61 -15.47 -0.19 -11.41
CA VAL A 61 -15.38 -1.63 -11.17
C VAL A 61 -14.26 -1.95 -10.16
N ILE A 62 -13.09 -1.37 -10.35
CA ILE A 62 -11.95 -1.58 -9.43
C ILE A 62 -12.26 -1.03 -8.04
N GLN A 63 -12.85 0.16 -7.95
CA GLN A 63 -13.30 0.73 -6.66
C GLN A 63 -14.30 -0.18 -5.95
N PHE A 64 -15.23 -0.78 -6.69
CA PHE A 64 -16.19 -1.73 -6.14
C PHE A 64 -15.49 -3.00 -5.61
N ILE A 65 -14.54 -3.56 -6.37
CA ILE A 65 -13.75 -4.72 -5.94
C ILE A 65 -12.97 -4.40 -4.66
N MET A 66 -12.37 -3.20 -4.57
CA MET A 66 -11.65 -2.78 -3.37
C MET A 66 -12.57 -2.58 -2.16
N ALA A 67 -13.76 -2.03 -2.37
CA ALA A 67 -14.76 -1.91 -1.31
C ALA A 67 -15.20 -3.30 -0.80
N LEU A 68 -15.41 -4.24 -1.71
CA LEU A 68 -15.74 -5.63 -1.37
C LEU A 68 -14.61 -6.30 -0.57
N PHE A 69 -13.36 -6.07 -0.95
CA PHE A 69 -12.21 -6.57 -0.21
C PHE A 69 -12.12 -5.96 1.19
N SER A 70 -12.33 -4.66 1.34
CA SER A 70 -12.34 -4.00 2.65
C SER A 70 -13.43 -4.60 3.56
N LEU A 71 -14.62 -4.86 3.01
CA LEU A 71 -15.71 -5.55 3.70
C LEU A 71 -15.33 -6.98 4.09
N TYR A 72 -14.67 -7.72 3.18
CA TYR A 72 -14.15 -9.06 3.47
C TYR A 72 -13.13 -9.03 4.62
N CYS A 73 -12.22 -8.08 4.65
CA CYS A 73 -11.23 -7.95 5.73
C CYS A 73 -11.89 -7.69 7.08
N ILE A 74 -12.89 -6.80 7.13
CA ILE A 74 -13.66 -6.54 8.35
C ILE A 74 -14.40 -7.80 8.80
N TYR A 75 -15.12 -8.47 7.88
CA TYR A 75 -15.82 -9.71 8.17
C TYR A 75 -14.88 -10.82 8.66
N SER A 76 -13.76 -11.01 7.97
CA SER A 76 -12.75 -12.02 8.30
C SER A 76 -12.14 -11.81 9.70
N THR A 77 -12.00 -10.54 10.11
CA THR A 77 -11.42 -10.19 11.42
C THR A 77 -12.42 -10.37 12.55
N LEU A 78 -13.70 -10.00 12.36
CA LEU A 78 -14.68 -9.92 13.42
C LEU A 78 -15.52 -11.20 13.58
N TRP A 79 -15.90 -11.87 12.49
CA TRP A 79 -16.90 -12.97 12.52
C TRP A 79 -16.42 -14.30 11.96
N SER A 80 -15.28 -14.35 11.27
CA SER A 80 -14.86 -15.59 10.63
C SER A 80 -14.33 -16.62 11.63
N ASN A 81 -14.93 -17.83 11.63
CA ASN A 81 -14.49 -18.99 12.39
C ASN A 81 -13.56 -19.94 11.59
N ALA A 82 -13.18 -19.56 10.36
CA ALA A 82 -12.27 -20.35 9.56
C ALA A 82 -10.86 -20.42 10.19
N SER A 83 -10.11 -21.49 9.89
CA SER A 83 -8.72 -21.61 10.34
C SER A 83 -7.88 -20.40 9.91
N LEU A 84 -6.89 -20.06 10.71
CA LEU A 84 -6.05 -18.89 10.48
C LEU A 84 -5.40 -18.93 9.09
N GLU A 85 -4.86 -20.10 8.73
CA GLU A 85 -4.15 -20.33 7.50
C GLU A 85 -5.03 -20.09 6.27
N VAL A 86 -6.27 -20.60 6.30
CA VAL A 86 -7.25 -20.40 5.22
C VAL A 86 -7.57 -18.92 5.04
N ARG A 87 -7.80 -18.20 6.13
CA ARG A 87 -8.07 -16.75 6.06
C ARG A 87 -6.92 -15.97 5.48
N LEU A 88 -5.68 -16.30 5.88
CA LEU A 88 -4.49 -15.62 5.39
C LEU A 88 -4.23 -15.93 3.91
N MET A 89 -4.51 -17.16 3.45
CA MET A 89 -4.36 -17.51 2.04
C MET A 89 -5.41 -16.83 1.16
N ILE A 90 -6.66 -16.74 1.59
CA ILE A 90 -7.68 -15.96 0.88
C ILE A 90 -7.28 -14.47 0.84
N PHE A 91 -6.81 -13.92 1.95
CA PHE A 91 -6.31 -12.56 2.02
C PHE A 91 -5.18 -12.32 1.01
N LEU A 92 -4.16 -13.20 0.97
CA LEU A 92 -3.07 -13.12 0.02
C LEU A 92 -3.51 -13.24 -1.44
N GLY A 93 -4.45 -14.14 -1.73
CA GLY A 93 -5.04 -14.27 -3.06
C GLY A 93 -5.71 -12.96 -3.51
N CYS A 94 -6.49 -12.34 -2.65
CA CYS A 94 -7.12 -11.04 -2.94
C CYS A 94 -6.09 -9.92 -3.08
N VAL A 95 -5.08 -9.85 -2.20
CA VAL A 95 -3.99 -8.87 -2.29
C VAL A 95 -3.20 -9.05 -3.59
N THR A 96 -2.95 -10.28 -4.02
CA THR A 96 -2.29 -10.56 -5.29
C THR A 96 -3.09 -10.01 -6.47
N ILE A 97 -4.39 -10.27 -6.53
CA ILE A 97 -5.26 -9.73 -7.58
C ILE A 97 -5.19 -8.19 -7.59
N MET A 98 -5.38 -7.56 -6.44
CA MET A 98 -5.38 -6.10 -6.35
C MET A 98 -4.03 -5.49 -6.66
N GLY A 99 -2.95 -6.12 -6.19
CA GLY A 99 -1.61 -5.64 -6.42
C GLY A 99 -1.27 -5.60 -7.92
N PHE A 100 -1.60 -6.66 -8.68
CA PHE A 100 -1.38 -6.67 -10.13
C PHE A 100 -2.33 -5.74 -10.90
N LEU A 101 -3.54 -5.49 -10.39
CA LEU A 101 -4.45 -4.49 -10.96
C LEU A 101 -3.92 -3.05 -10.78
N TYR A 102 -3.30 -2.76 -9.63
CA TYR A 102 -2.87 -1.41 -9.29
C TYR A 102 -1.45 -1.09 -9.74
N TYR A 103 -0.49 -2.01 -9.55
CA TYR A 103 0.93 -1.74 -9.79
C TYR A 103 1.37 -2.22 -11.17
N PRO A 104 1.79 -1.30 -12.06
CA PRO A 104 2.30 -1.65 -13.38
C PRO A 104 3.71 -2.26 -13.28
N MET A 105 4.10 -3.08 -14.27
CA MET A 105 5.43 -3.66 -14.35
C MET A 105 6.53 -2.61 -14.58
N SER A 106 6.24 -1.57 -15.37
CA SER A 106 7.17 -0.49 -15.71
C SER A 106 6.57 0.88 -15.43
N LYS A 107 7.37 1.77 -14.85
CA LYS A 107 6.99 3.14 -14.50
C LYS A 107 6.90 4.08 -15.71
N HIS A 108 7.59 3.77 -16.81
CA HIS A 108 7.73 4.68 -17.95
C HIS A 108 6.66 4.55 -19.04
N HIS A 109 5.82 3.51 -19.01
CA HIS A 109 4.80 3.25 -20.03
C HIS A 109 3.44 2.92 -19.41
N VAL A 110 2.93 3.79 -18.56
CA VAL A 110 1.60 3.65 -17.99
C VAL A 110 0.58 4.19 -18.99
N ARG A 111 -0.06 3.28 -19.76
CA ARG A 111 -1.22 3.62 -20.60
C ARG A 111 -2.48 3.60 -19.74
N GLU A 112 -3.38 4.53 -20.00
CA GLU A 112 -4.69 4.57 -19.33
C GLU A 112 -5.51 3.31 -19.67
N ASN A 113 -6.15 2.74 -18.66
CA ASN A 113 -7.06 1.59 -18.78
C ASN A 113 -6.46 0.34 -19.47
N TYR A 114 -5.14 0.14 -19.41
CA TYR A 114 -4.49 -0.98 -20.09
C TYR A 114 -3.76 -1.91 -19.11
N ILE A 115 -4.07 -3.21 -19.20
CA ILE A 115 -3.34 -4.28 -18.52
C ILE A 115 -2.68 -5.15 -19.59
N PRO A 116 -1.35 -5.33 -19.59
CA PRO A 116 -0.69 -6.28 -20.47
C PRO A 116 -1.22 -7.70 -20.27
N TRP A 117 -1.29 -8.49 -21.32
CA TRP A 117 -1.82 -9.87 -21.29
C TRP A 117 -1.04 -10.78 -20.31
N PHE A 118 0.26 -10.58 -20.17
CA PHE A 118 1.08 -11.36 -19.25
C PHE A 118 0.77 -11.04 -17.77
N ASP A 119 0.35 -9.81 -17.45
CA ASP A 119 -0.09 -9.45 -16.10
C ASP A 119 -1.37 -10.18 -15.71
N TRP A 120 -2.28 -10.41 -16.67
CA TRP A 120 -3.46 -11.23 -16.44
C TRP A 120 -3.09 -12.67 -16.10
N ILE A 121 -2.12 -13.26 -16.81
CA ILE A 121 -1.66 -14.63 -16.55
C ILE A 121 -1.05 -14.73 -15.15
N ILE A 122 -0.10 -13.85 -14.81
CA ILE A 122 0.57 -13.89 -13.51
C ILE A 122 -0.44 -13.66 -12.38
N MET A 123 -1.37 -12.73 -12.54
CA MET A 123 -2.41 -12.44 -11.57
C MET A 123 -3.32 -13.65 -11.32
N ILE A 124 -3.84 -14.27 -12.40
CA ILE A 124 -4.76 -15.40 -12.29
C ILE A 124 -4.04 -16.61 -11.71
N VAL A 125 -2.86 -16.96 -12.26
CA VAL A 125 -2.10 -18.14 -11.81
C VAL A 125 -1.60 -17.94 -10.38
N GLY A 126 -1.09 -16.76 -10.03
CA GLY A 126 -0.65 -16.45 -8.68
C GLY A 126 -1.78 -16.53 -7.67
N ALA A 127 -2.90 -15.88 -7.94
CA ALA A 127 -4.08 -15.91 -7.06
C ALA A 127 -4.66 -17.34 -6.95
N ALA A 128 -4.69 -18.10 -8.05
CA ALA A 128 -5.17 -19.48 -8.06
C ALA A 128 -4.37 -20.39 -7.12
N CYS A 129 -3.06 -20.19 -6.98
CA CYS A 129 -2.24 -20.95 -6.04
C CYS A 129 -2.67 -20.72 -4.57
N PHE A 130 -2.97 -19.48 -4.19
CA PHE A 130 -3.43 -19.15 -2.84
C PHE A 130 -4.85 -19.67 -2.57
N PHE A 131 -5.77 -19.49 -3.54
CA PHE A 131 -7.12 -20.01 -3.41
C PHE A 131 -7.16 -21.55 -3.43
N TYR A 132 -6.33 -22.19 -4.25
CA TYR A 132 -6.21 -23.65 -4.25
C TYR A 132 -5.81 -24.18 -2.86
N TYR A 133 -4.82 -23.55 -2.22
CA TYR A 133 -4.47 -23.90 -0.86
C TYR A 133 -5.64 -23.68 0.11
N ALA A 134 -6.31 -22.53 0.02
CA ALA A 134 -7.42 -22.21 0.93
C ALA A 134 -8.60 -23.20 0.82
N PHE A 135 -8.96 -23.59 -0.40
CA PHE A 135 -10.07 -24.52 -0.63
C PHE A 135 -9.74 -25.99 -0.37
N ASN A 136 -8.47 -26.37 -0.50
CA ASN A 136 -8.02 -27.75 -0.28
C ASN A 136 -7.20 -27.88 1.00
N PHE A 137 -7.37 -27.00 1.96
CA PHE A 137 -6.59 -26.92 3.19
C PHE A 137 -6.49 -28.27 3.92
N ASP A 138 -7.61 -28.92 4.19
CA ASP A 138 -7.65 -30.18 4.93
C ASP A 138 -6.93 -31.34 4.20
N ALA A 139 -7.05 -31.38 2.88
CA ALA A 139 -6.37 -32.38 2.06
C ALA A 139 -4.86 -32.12 2.03
N ILE A 140 -4.45 -30.87 1.89
CA ILE A 140 -3.03 -30.46 1.86
C ILE A 140 -2.37 -30.73 3.20
N ILE A 141 -2.99 -30.36 4.31
CA ILE A 141 -2.46 -30.61 5.66
C ILE A 141 -2.29 -32.12 5.93
N LYS A 142 -3.26 -32.93 5.53
CA LYS A 142 -3.14 -34.41 5.65
C LYS A 142 -1.93 -34.94 4.88
N VAL A 143 -1.72 -34.46 3.63
CA VAL A 143 -0.55 -34.85 2.83
C VAL A 143 0.74 -34.39 3.47
N LEU A 144 0.81 -33.15 3.93
CA LEU A 144 2.00 -32.57 4.55
C LEU A 144 2.35 -33.23 5.91
N THR A 145 1.35 -33.71 6.63
CA THR A 145 1.54 -34.38 7.94
C THR A 145 1.84 -35.88 7.79
N SER A 146 1.21 -36.55 6.82
CA SER A 146 1.31 -37.99 6.62
C SER A 146 2.47 -38.42 5.70
N ALA A 147 2.85 -37.57 4.75
CA ALA A 147 3.91 -37.89 3.78
C ALA A 147 5.24 -37.28 4.22
N SER A 148 6.23 -38.10 4.41
CA SER A 148 7.63 -37.69 4.67
C SER A 148 8.25 -36.89 3.51
N LYS A 149 7.57 -36.78 2.36
CA LYS A 149 8.01 -36.05 1.16
C LYS A 149 6.89 -35.19 0.61
N MET A 150 7.22 -33.95 0.26
CA MET A 150 6.29 -33.09 -0.48
C MET A 150 5.96 -33.68 -1.85
N THR A 151 4.70 -33.67 -2.21
CA THR A 151 4.25 -34.07 -3.54
C THR A 151 4.78 -33.07 -4.58
N PRO A 152 5.29 -33.52 -5.75
CA PRO A 152 5.78 -32.61 -6.80
C PRO A 152 4.79 -31.51 -7.18
N THR A 153 3.49 -31.83 -7.20
CA THR A 153 2.42 -30.88 -7.49
C THR A 153 2.38 -29.73 -6.46
N LEU A 154 2.46 -30.03 -5.17
CA LEU A 154 2.48 -29.01 -4.12
C LEU A 154 3.76 -28.17 -4.17
N THR A 155 4.89 -28.79 -4.55
CA THR A 155 6.15 -28.07 -4.77
C THR A 155 6.00 -27.02 -5.89
N VAL A 156 5.41 -27.40 -7.03
CA VAL A 156 5.19 -26.49 -8.16
C VAL A 156 4.23 -25.35 -7.78
N ILE A 157 3.12 -25.65 -7.11
CA ILE A 157 2.17 -24.64 -6.63
C ILE A 157 2.85 -23.66 -5.68
N GLY A 158 3.66 -24.15 -4.73
CA GLY A 158 4.41 -23.30 -3.81
C GLY A 158 5.43 -22.41 -4.51
N ILE A 159 6.16 -22.92 -5.50
CA ILE A 159 7.10 -22.13 -6.32
C ILE A 159 6.36 -20.99 -7.03
N ILE A 160 5.26 -21.30 -7.73
CA ILE A 160 4.48 -20.31 -8.47
C ILE A 160 3.92 -19.23 -7.53
N GLY A 161 3.38 -19.64 -6.38
CA GLY A 161 2.88 -18.70 -5.36
C GLY A 161 3.97 -17.78 -4.84
N ILE A 162 5.16 -18.31 -4.50
CA ILE A 162 6.30 -17.51 -4.05
C ILE A 162 6.77 -16.56 -5.15
N LEU A 163 6.92 -17.02 -6.39
CA LEU A 163 7.34 -16.18 -7.51
C LEU A 163 6.33 -15.04 -7.78
N SER A 164 5.04 -15.31 -7.65
CA SER A 164 4.00 -14.29 -7.76
C SER A 164 4.15 -13.20 -6.69
N LEU A 165 4.43 -13.58 -5.44
CA LEU A 165 4.70 -12.62 -4.36
C LEU A 165 6.00 -11.84 -4.57
N VAL A 166 7.06 -12.50 -5.03
CA VAL A 166 8.34 -11.86 -5.37
C VAL A 166 8.14 -10.80 -6.45
N GLU A 167 7.39 -11.13 -7.51
CA GLU A 167 7.07 -10.17 -8.57
C GLU A 167 6.22 -9.01 -8.06
N LEU A 168 5.23 -9.28 -7.21
CA LEU A 168 4.42 -8.24 -6.59
C LEU A 168 5.28 -7.33 -5.69
N CYS A 169 6.14 -7.91 -4.86
CA CYS A 169 7.07 -7.16 -4.01
C CYS A 169 8.02 -6.28 -4.84
N ARG A 170 8.54 -6.79 -5.96
CA ARG A 170 9.35 -6.03 -6.90
C ARG A 170 8.64 -4.78 -7.41
N ARG A 171 7.35 -4.88 -7.68
CA ARG A 171 6.52 -3.77 -8.19
C ARG A 171 6.21 -2.73 -7.13
N CYS A 172 5.84 -3.18 -5.92
CA CYS A 172 5.42 -2.30 -4.83
C CYS A 172 6.61 -1.64 -4.11
N VAL A 173 7.56 -2.45 -3.67
CA VAL A 173 8.65 -2.01 -2.77
C VAL A 173 9.94 -1.73 -3.54
N GLY A 174 10.22 -2.57 -4.54
CA GLY A 174 11.41 -2.44 -5.40
C GLY A 174 12.47 -3.52 -5.14
N ILE A 175 13.58 -3.39 -5.87
CA ILE A 175 14.65 -4.39 -5.95
C ILE A 175 15.48 -4.53 -4.65
N PRO A 176 15.78 -3.47 -3.86
CA PRO A 176 16.71 -3.60 -2.72
C PRO A 176 16.29 -4.65 -1.70
N ILE A 177 15.01 -4.70 -1.33
CA ILE A 177 14.48 -5.71 -0.40
C ILE A 177 14.58 -7.13 -0.96
N LEU A 178 14.33 -7.27 -2.26
CA LEU A 178 14.46 -8.56 -2.94
C LEU A 178 15.90 -9.07 -2.99
N CYS A 179 16.88 -8.17 -3.14
CA CYS A 179 18.29 -8.55 -3.08
C CYS A 179 18.66 -9.11 -1.70
N VAL A 180 18.21 -8.47 -0.62
CA VAL A 180 18.45 -8.97 0.74
C VAL A 180 17.77 -10.32 0.97
N ALA A 181 16.48 -10.43 0.60
CA ALA A 181 15.74 -11.69 0.72
C ALA A 181 16.36 -12.81 -0.13
N GLY A 182 16.77 -12.49 -1.36
CA GLY A 182 17.45 -13.42 -2.25
C GLY A 182 18.80 -13.91 -1.69
N ALA A 183 19.59 -13.00 -1.13
CA ALA A 183 20.86 -13.36 -0.49
C ALA A 183 20.66 -14.32 0.70
N LEU A 184 19.64 -14.08 1.54
CA LEU A 184 19.29 -14.98 2.63
C LEU A 184 18.80 -16.33 2.16
N LEU A 185 18.02 -16.39 1.08
CA LEU A 185 17.59 -17.63 0.47
C LEU A 185 18.78 -18.42 -0.08
N VAL A 186 19.68 -17.79 -0.82
CA VAL A 186 20.90 -18.43 -1.34
C VAL A 186 21.75 -18.97 -0.19
N TYR A 187 21.93 -18.18 0.87
CA TYR A 187 22.63 -18.64 2.07
C TYR A 187 21.97 -19.88 2.69
N THR A 188 20.65 -19.90 2.78
CA THR A 188 19.88 -21.04 3.31
C THR A 188 20.09 -22.28 2.44
N PHE A 189 20.00 -22.16 1.12
CA PHE A 189 20.29 -23.24 0.18
C PHE A 189 21.71 -23.76 0.35
N TRP A 190 22.70 -22.86 0.36
CA TRP A 190 24.10 -23.23 0.55
C TRP A 190 24.33 -23.97 1.86
N SER A 191 23.79 -23.46 2.96
CA SER A 191 23.91 -24.07 4.28
C SER A 191 23.30 -25.50 4.36
N MET A 192 22.19 -25.72 3.65
CA MET A 192 21.55 -27.04 3.61
C MET A 192 22.30 -28.02 2.70
N LEU A 193 22.80 -27.57 1.53
CA LEU A 193 23.59 -28.37 0.63
C LEU A 193 24.93 -28.77 1.27
N SER A 194 25.59 -27.87 1.99
CA SER A 194 26.86 -28.16 2.68
C SER A 194 26.73 -29.20 3.79
N LYS A 195 25.51 -29.46 4.29
CA LYS A 195 25.18 -30.53 5.24
C LYS A 195 24.90 -31.87 4.55
N GLY A 196 25.13 -31.99 3.23
CA GLY A 196 24.97 -33.24 2.48
C GLY A 196 23.52 -33.58 2.14
N MET A 197 22.58 -32.62 2.16
CA MET A 197 21.22 -32.87 1.73
C MET A 197 21.09 -32.80 0.21
N ASP A 198 20.31 -33.72 -0.39
CA ASP A 198 19.99 -33.69 -1.81
C ASP A 198 19.22 -32.43 -2.19
N LEU A 199 19.48 -31.91 -3.39
CA LEU A 199 18.86 -30.69 -3.92
C LEU A 199 17.34 -30.76 -3.89
N GLU A 200 16.74 -31.90 -4.23
CA GLU A 200 15.29 -32.11 -4.22
C GLU A 200 14.70 -31.96 -2.81
N ARG A 201 15.38 -32.52 -1.81
CA ARG A 201 14.98 -32.40 -0.40
C ARG A 201 15.12 -30.96 0.14
N VAL A 202 16.20 -30.27 -0.25
CA VAL A 202 16.42 -28.87 0.13
C VAL A 202 15.32 -28.00 -0.45
N LEU A 203 15.03 -28.17 -1.75
CA LEU A 203 13.98 -27.43 -2.44
C LEU A 203 12.60 -27.63 -1.77
N GLY A 204 12.22 -28.89 -1.56
CA GLY A 204 10.97 -29.23 -0.88
C GLY A 204 10.86 -28.62 0.51
N ARG A 205 11.95 -28.67 1.30
CA ARG A 205 11.96 -28.12 2.66
C ARG A 205 11.89 -26.59 2.68
N VAL A 206 12.58 -25.93 1.78
CA VAL A 206 12.54 -24.46 1.66
C VAL A 206 11.14 -24.00 1.25
N ILE A 207 10.53 -24.65 0.25
CA ILE A 207 9.18 -24.33 -0.20
C ILE A 207 8.15 -24.62 0.89
N TYR A 208 8.27 -25.75 1.59
CA TYR A 208 7.43 -26.06 2.73
C TYR A 208 7.49 -24.94 3.77
N THR A 209 8.68 -24.54 4.18
CA THR A 209 8.86 -23.50 5.20
C THR A 209 8.36 -22.13 4.74
N LEU A 210 8.61 -21.76 3.48
CA LEU A 210 8.23 -20.45 2.95
C LEU A 210 6.74 -20.33 2.64
N PHE A 211 6.14 -21.33 2.01
CA PHE A 211 4.78 -21.23 1.49
C PHE A 211 3.73 -21.88 2.39
N TYR A 212 4.02 -23.09 2.91
CA TYR A 212 3.06 -23.87 3.69
C TYR A 212 3.25 -23.73 5.20
N GLY A 213 4.44 -23.39 5.65
CA GLY A 213 4.78 -23.29 7.06
C GLY A 213 4.41 -21.93 7.68
N THR A 214 4.06 -21.96 8.96
CA THR A 214 3.75 -20.76 9.76
C THR A 214 4.96 -19.85 10.00
N GLY A 215 6.16 -20.29 9.68
CA GLY A 215 7.40 -19.50 9.73
C GLY A 215 7.71 -18.68 8.46
N GLY A 216 6.93 -18.88 7.38
CA GLY A 216 7.12 -18.23 6.09
C GLY A 216 6.08 -17.16 5.78
N VAL A 217 5.52 -17.25 4.57
CA VAL A 217 4.53 -16.28 4.07
C VAL A 217 3.28 -16.21 4.96
N ILE A 218 2.80 -17.35 5.52
CA ILE A 218 1.67 -17.41 6.44
C ILE A 218 2.05 -17.03 7.89
N GLY A 219 3.19 -16.42 8.09
CA GLY A 219 3.72 -16.09 9.41
C GLY A 219 3.02 -14.91 10.09
N THR A 220 3.57 -14.58 11.27
CA THR A 220 3.10 -13.46 12.09
C THR A 220 2.95 -12.13 11.33
N PRO A 221 3.86 -11.73 10.42
CA PRO A 221 3.73 -10.45 9.73
C PRO A 221 2.44 -10.32 8.92
N ILE A 222 2.10 -11.36 8.13
CA ILE A 222 0.87 -11.33 7.33
C ILE A 222 -0.39 -11.41 8.19
N ASN A 223 -0.32 -12.14 9.31
CA ASN A 223 -1.43 -12.22 10.27
C ASN A 223 -1.71 -10.84 10.92
N VAL A 224 -0.67 -10.14 11.34
CA VAL A 224 -0.80 -8.77 11.87
C VAL A 224 -1.34 -7.83 10.78
N CYS A 225 -0.83 -7.95 9.55
CA CYS A 225 -1.32 -7.16 8.43
C CYS A 225 -2.80 -7.38 8.17
N ALA A 226 -3.25 -8.64 8.06
CA ALA A 226 -4.63 -8.98 7.77
C ALA A 226 -5.62 -8.62 8.88
N LYS A 227 -5.21 -8.74 10.15
CA LYS A 227 -6.10 -8.49 11.31
C LYS A 227 -6.12 -7.04 11.77
N PHE A 228 -4.94 -6.40 11.80
CA PHE A 228 -4.81 -5.08 12.43
C PHE A 228 -4.56 -3.99 11.40
N ILE A 229 -3.50 -4.11 10.58
CA ILE A 229 -3.06 -3.02 9.71
C ILE A 229 -4.14 -2.64 8.71
N VAL A 230 -4.76 -3.63 8.04
CA VAL A 230 -5.81 -3.36 7.04
C VAL A 230 -7.03 -2.71 7.68
N VAL A 231 -7.46 -3.19 8.85
CA VAL A 231 -8.61 -2.60 9.55
C VAL A 231 -8.30 -1.19 10.02
N PHE A 232 -7.09 -0.92 10.51
CA PHE A 232 -6.66 0.43 10.86
C PHE A 232 -6.61 1.37 9.65
N ILE A 233 -6.10 0.90 8.50
CA ILE A 233 -6.09 1.70 7.27
C ILE A 233 -7.52 2.02 6.80
N VAL A 234 -8.42 1.06 6.82
CA VAL A 234 -9.83 1.28 6.46
C VAL A 234 -10.49 2.27 7.42
N PHE A 235 -10.25 2.13 8.72
CA PHE A 235 -10.75 3.05 9.74
C PHE A 235 -10.15 4.45 9.57
N GLY A 236 -8.84 4.56 9.33
CA GLY A 236 -8.15 5.82 9.05
C GLY A 236 -8.72 6.54 7.83
N ALA A 237 -8.93 5.81 6.72
CA ALA A 237 -9.54 6.36 5.51
C ALA A 237 -10.98 6.84 5.74
N PHE A 238 -11.74 6.17 6.60
CA PHE A 238 -13.06 6.61 7.02
C PHE A 238 -12.99 7.90 7.85
N LEU A 239 -12.08 7.96 8.82
CA LEU A 239 -11.87 9.16 9.65
C LEU A 239 -11.42 10.36 8.80
N GLU A 240 -10.55 10.15 7.83
CA GLU A 240 -10.10 11.21 6.92
C GLU A 240 -11.29 11.85 6.17
N ARG A 241 -12.27 11.04 5.76
CA ARG A 241 -13.51 11.53 5.12
C ARG A 241 -14.44 12.30 6.06
N THR A 242 -14.34 12.10 7.36
CA THR A 242 -15.14 12.84 8.38
C THR A 242 -14.56 14.21 8.72
N GLY A 243 -13.41 14.60 8.12
CA GLY A 243 -12.79 15.91 8.38
C GLY A 243 -11.94 15.96 9.64
N ILE A 244 -11.50 14.82 10.16
CA ILE A 244 -10.68 14.74 11.38
C ILE A 244 -9.39 15.57 11.28
N ALA A 245 -8.81 15.72 10.07
CA ALA A 245 -7.60 16.51 9.85
C ALA A 245 -7.84 17.99 10.22
N LYS A 246 -8.98 18.56 9.84
CA LYS A 246 -9.36 19.94 10.23
C LYS A 246 -9.48 20.06 11.75
N PHE A 247 -10.15 19.11 12.38
CA PHE A 247 -10.27 19.08 13.84
C PHE A 247 -8.90 19.07 14.52
N PHE A 248 -7.95 18.27 14.04
CA PHE A 248 -6.60 18.19 14.61
C PHE A 248 -5.81 19.49 14.42
N ILE A 249 -5.94 20.14 13.26
CA ILE A 249 -5.33 21.44 13.01
C ILE A 249 -5.92 22.52 13.95
N ASP A 250 -7.24 22.54 14.12
CA ASP A 250 -7.92 23.49 15.00
C ASP A 250 -7.54 23.24 16.48
N LEU A 251 -7.45 21.98 16.88
CA LEU A 251 -7.01 21.59 18.22
C LEU A 251 -5.55 22.04 18.49
N ALA A 252 -4.66 21.76 17.54
CA ALA A 252 -3.26 22.17 17.63
C ALA A 252 -3.13 23.70 17.69
N ASN A 253 -3.96 24.42 16.93
CA ASN A 253 -3.97 25.88 16.91
C ASN A 253 -4.45 26.46 18.25
N LYS A 254 -5.48 25.88 18.85
CA LYS A 254 -5.94 26.28 20.20
C LYS A 254 -4.89 26.01 21.27
N ALA A 255 -4.18 24.86 21.16
CA ALA A 255 -3.17 24.47 22.15
C ALA A 255 -1.88 25.28 22.07
N ALA A 256 -1.41 25.61 20.85
CA ALA A 256 -0.06 26.18 20.66
C ALA A 256 -0.04 27.45 19.81
N GLY A 257 -1.15 27.84 19.17
CA GLY A 257 -1.19 28.96 18.21
C GLY A 257 -0.82 30.32 18.80
N ALA A 258 -1.21 30.60 20.03
CA ALA A 258 -0.92 31.85 20.73
C ALA A 258 0.51 31.94 21.30
N SER A 259 1.27 30.85 21.31
CA SER A 259 2.62 30.83 21.86
C SER A 259 3.66 31.41 20.90
N SER A 260 4.81 31.86 21.43
CA SER A 260 5.95 32.25 20.58
C SER A 260 6.35 31.11 19.66
N GLY A 261 6.31 31.36 18.35
CA GLY A 261 6.48 30.30 17.36
C GLY A 261 5.24 29.47 17.07
N GLY A 262 4.05 29.97 17.44
CA GLY A 262 2.77 29.29 17.31
C GLY A 262 2.58 28.49 16.01
N PRO A 263 2.68 29.08 14.81
CA PRO A 263 2.45 28.38 13.55
C PRO A 263 3.38 27.19 13.33
N ALA A 264 4.64 27.26 13.75
CA ALA A 264 5.56 26.13 13.64
C ALA A 264 5.22 25.00 14.62
N LYS A 265 4.81 25.34 15.84
CA LYS A 265 4.36 24.37 16.84
C LYS A 265 3.04 23.70 16.40
N VAL A 266 2.12 24.48 15.86
CA VAL A 266 0.87 23.98 15.29
C VAL A 266 1.15 22.97 14.18
N ALA A 267 2.10 23.28 13.27
CA ALA A 267 2.49 22.37 12.21
C ALA A 267 2.98 21.00 12.73
N VAL A 268 3.84 21.01 13.74
CA VAL A 268 4.38 19.78 14.35
C VAL A 268 3.28 18.98 15.05
N ILE A 269 2.47 19.64 15.88
CA ILE A 269 1.41 18.97 16.66
C ILE A 269 0.32 18.44 15.71
N SER A 270 -0.14 19.22 14.76
CA SER A 270 -1.16 18.78 13.80
C SER A 270 -0.65 17.64 12.92
N SER A 271 0.60 17.68 12.47
CA SER A 271 1.20 16.60 11.68
C SER A 271 1.33 15.32 12.51
N ALA A 272 1.70 15.41 13.79
CA ALA A 272 1.75 14.26 14.67
C ALA A 272 0.35 13.63 14.88
N LEU A 273 -0.66 14.46 15.13
CA LEU A 273 -2.05 14.01 15.30
C LEU A 273 -2.62 13.41 14.00
N CYS A 274 -2.41 14.07 12.86
CA CYS A 274 -2.85 13.54 11.56
C CYS A 274 -2.10 12.25 11.20
N GLY A 275 -0.82 12.14 11.53
CA GLY A 275 -0.01 10.93 11.30
C GLY A 275 -0.49 9.70 12.07
N MET A 276 -1.19 9.87 13.20
CA MET A 276 -1.80 8.74 13.92
C MET A 276 -2.97 8.11 13.16
N VAL A 277 -3.58 8.84 12.25
CA VAL A 277 -4.78 8.41 11.51
C VAL A 277 -4.48 8.17 10.04
N SER A 278 -3.50 8.88 9.48
CA SER A 278 -3.10 8.77 8.08
C SER A 278 -2.21 7.55 7.86
N GLY A 279 -2.53 6.73 6.87
CA GLY A 279 -1.69 5.62 6.42
C GLY A 279 -0.53 6.03 5.49
N SER A 280 -0.48 7.30 5.06
CA SER A 280 0.53 7.83 4.13
C SER A 280 1.28 9.00 4.72
N SER A 281 2.62 8.90 4.79
CA SER A 281 3.49 10.00 5.25
C SER A 281 3.44 11.20 4.30
N VAL A 282 3.35 10.94 3.00
CA VAL A 282 3.24 11.98 1.97
C VAL A 282 1.87 12.65 2.05
N GLY A 283 0.79 11.88 2.15
CA GLY A 283 -0.57 12.39 2.35
C GLY A 283 -0.68 13.28 3.59
N ASN A 284 -0.09 12.86 4.72
CA ASN A 284 -0.03 13.66 5.94
C ASN A 284 0.72 14.98 5.74
N THR A 285 1.90 14.93 5.11
CA THR A 285 2.72 16.12 4.85
C THR A 285 1.99 17.12 3.94
N VAL A 286 1.31 16.63 2.91
CA VAL A 286 0.55 17.48 1.99
C VAL A 286 -0.66 18.10 2.69
N THR A 287 -1.44 17.30 3.41
CA THR A 287 -2.65 17.78 4.11
C THR A 287 -2.32 18.81 5.18
N THR A 288 -1.35 18.54 6.04
CA THR A 288 -0.95 19.49 7.09
C THR A 288 -0.16 20.66 6.54
N GLY A 289 0.70 20.42 5.54
CA GLY A 289 1.53 21.43 4.90
C GLY A 289 0.73 22.46 4.10
N SER A 290 -0.34 22.06 3.43
CA SER A 290 -1.21 22.96 2.67
C SER A 290 -1.82 24.09 3.55
N VAL A 291 -2.04 23.82 4.83
CA VAL A 291 -2.57 24.80 5.79
C VAL A 291 -1.46 25.51 6.56
N THR A 292 -0.47 24.77 7.04
CA THR A 292 0.54 25.30 7.97
C THR A 292 1.62 26.13 7.26
N ILE A 293 1.98 25.80 6.01
CA ILE A 293 2.98 26.57 5.24
C ILE A 293 2.49 27.99 4.95
N PRO A 294 1.27 28.22 4.43
CA PRO A 294 0.73 29.56 4.29
C PRO A 294 0.63 30.32 5.62
N MET A 295 0.24 29.64 6.70
CA MET A 295 0.18 30.22 8.05
C MET A 295 1.57 30.72 8.50
N MET A 296 2.61 29.91 8.31
CA MET A 296 4.00 30.30 8.63
C MET A 296 4.53 31.44 7.77
N LYS A 297 4.17 31.48 6.47
CA LYS A 297 4.53 32.58 5.56
C LYS A 297 3.91 33.91 5.99
N LYS A 298 2.64 33.91 6.38
CA LYS A 298 1.94 35.12 6.86
C LYS A 298 2.56 35.70 8.14
N THR A 299 3.11 34.87 9.02
CA THR A 299 3.79 35.30 10.24
C THR A 299 5.25 35.73 10.04
N GLY A 300 5.74 35.81 8.80
CA GLY A 300 7.06 36.35 8.44
C GLY A 300 8.24 35.41 8.71
N ARG A 301 7.99 34.16 9.05
CA ARG A 301 9.03 33.19 9.43
C ARG A 301 9.66 32.40 8.28
N ILE A 302 9.07 32.44 7.09
CA ILE A 302 9.65 31.85 5.88
C ILE A 302 9.87 32.96 4.84
N ARG A 303 10.58 34.01 5.19
CA ARG A 303 11.35 34.79 4.23
C ARG A 303 12.72 34.16 4.14
N GLY A 304 12.99 33.49 3.02
CA GLY A 304 14.21 32.76 2.81
C GLY A 304 15.44 33.63 3.12
N ARG A 305 16.34 33.10 3.90
CA ARG A 305 17.74 33.42 3.77
C ARG A 305 18.17 32.76 2.46
N SER A 306 18.21 33.57 1.42
CA SER A 306 19.02 33.29 0.25
C SER A 306 20.48 33.21 0.66
#